data_e4ac04f36b660e393397e78461234396
#
_entry.id   e4ac04f36b660e393397e78461234396
#
_cell.length_a   1.000
_cell.length_b   1.000
_cell.length_c   1.000
_cell.angle_alpha   90.00
_cell.angle_beta   90.00
_cell.angle_gamma   90.00
#
_symmetry.space_group_name_H-M   'P 1'
#
loop_
_entity.id
_entity.type
_entity.pdbx_description
1 polymer ?
#
loop_
_entity_poly.entity_id
_entity_poly.type
_entity_poly.pdbx_seq_one_letter_code
_entity_poly.pdbx_strand_id
1 'polypeptide(L)'
;MAGVGFELKRLFRARTAAGHLKAYSYSAIVTTGPFALLTSMVLLIQTLFQLHGTPEAESAVYLGAVVYSFVFSQLLSCGFTIVLTRYLADCITVQHYRDVTPSLFGMSAILLVLGAVASALFFWDKPLAFELKLLSYLFFSELLLVWTASVYLTAVKRFKYLILGYLAGVLLSVALTALLLELAWLSPAAAALFAMDVGMGALVLFFFLYVTSRFGLPKDGMIFAFLPYLGRHGRLFIGAFGYTLGLFLPNILIWQGPWGVLIEDTFLYAPRYDVVVFYALLSILPLTTMFVVKVETHFYERYAQYFTAITHGGNFQMIEDARKDLLYVMWFELRQAFEFQFVFTLVFLAFGNYVLSFAGLDYNSVNMFSVMLFAAFFAGALQVLMIMLEYFDFQSGVWRIGAIAVLGNLALGLFSLYLGEKSYGFGFFLATALALAYGIRALMRFAKGINYYVFCAQPVFYRANAGIFQKIAYWLYGEELPDLERMEKA
;
A
#
# COMPACT_ATOMS: atom_id res chain seq x y z
N MET A 1 -0.19 6.82 -11.41
CA MET A 1 1.24 6.46 -11.44
C MET A 1 2.02 6.95 -12.67
N ALA A 2 1.42 7.61 -13.63
CA ALA A 2 2.03 8.05 -14.90
C ALA A 2 3.15 9.14 -14.82
N GLY A 3 3.91 9.24 -13.78
CA GLY A 3 4.85 10.34 -13.57
C GLY A 3 6.30 10.01 -13.35
N VAL A 4 6.56 8.84 -12.84
CA VAL A 4 7.93 8.33 -12.74
C VAL A 4 8.45 8.07 -14.16
N GLY A 5 7.56 7.68 -15.07
CA GLY A 5 7.88 7.35 -16.45
C GLY A 5 8.60 8.44 -17.24
N PHE A 6 8.27 9.73 -17.05
CA PHE A 6 8.96 10.78 -17.79
C PHE A 6 10.40 11.00 -17.33
N GLU A 7 10.64 10.98 -16.01
CA GLU A 7 12.01 11.04 -15.47
C GLU A 7 12.80 9.75 -15.78
N LEU A 8 12.15 8.60 -15.64
CA LEU A 8 12.77 7.32 -16.02
C LEU A 8 13.11 7.28 -17.51
N LYS A 9 12.22 7.69 -18.41
CA LYS A 9 12.51 7.78 -19.85
C LYS A 9 13.71 8.67 -20.13
N ARG A 10 13.85 9.80 -19.42
CA ARG A 10 15.03 10.68 -19.55
C ARG A 10 16.31 10.00 -19.10
N LEU A 11 16.28 9.25 -18.00
CA LEU A 11 17.43 8.50 -17.47
C LEU A 11 17.80 7.32 -18.39
N PHE A 12 16.81 6.60 -18.93
CA PHE A 12 17.03 5.50 -19.89
C PHE A 12 17.49 5.96 -21.28
N ARG A 13 17.30 7.23 -21.66
CA ARG A 13 17.85 7.78 -22.92
C ARG A 13 19.38 7.74 -22.97
N ALA A 14 20.04 7.80 -21.82
CA ALA A 14 21.47 7.52 -21.72
C ALA A 14 21.69 6.01 -21.89
N ARG A 15 21.95 5.54 -23.11
CA ARG A 15 22.20 4.11 -23.48
C ARG A 15 23.49 3.53 -22.85
N THR A 16 23.81 3.91 -21.63
CA THR A 16 24.98 3.46 -20.88
C THR A 16 24.55 2.60 -19.70
N ALA A 17 25.38 1.62 -19.31
CA ALA A 17 25.13 0.80 -18.12
C ALA A 17 24.92 1.65 -16.86
N ALA A 18 25.69 2.74 -16.72
CA ALA A 18 25.53 3.69 -15.61
C ALA A 18 24.19 4.43 -15.65
N GLY A 19 23.65 4.74 -16.85
CA GLY A 19 22.31 5.34 -17.02
C GLY A 19 21.21 4.38 -16.58
N HIS A 20 21.30 3.11 -16.98
CA HIS A 20 20.37 2.07 -16.54
C HIS A 20 20.41 1.86 -15.02
N LEU A 21 21.62 1.75 -14.43
CA LEU A 21 21.78 1.61 -12.99
C LEU A 21 21.14 2.79 -12.23
N LYS A 22 21.40 4.02 -12.68
CA LYS A 22 20.77 5.23 -12.08
C LYS A 22 19.25 5.20 -12.17
N ALA A 23 18.67 4.76 -13.29
CA ALA A 23 17.24 4.69 -13.48
C ALA A 23 16.60 3.63 -12.54
N TYR A 24 17.21 2.45 -12.43
CA TYR A 24 16.73 1.42 -11.50
C TYR A 24 16.90 1.83 -10.04
N SER A 25 18.05 2.43 -9.67
CA SER A 25 18.27 2.96 -8.31
C SER A 25 17.24 4.05 -7.95
N TYR A 26 16.99 4.98 -8.87
CA TYR A 26 15.97 6.01 -8.67
C TYR A 26 14.58 5.40 -8.48
N SER A 27 14.21 4.45 -9.33
CA SER A 27 12.93 3.75 -9.19
C SER A 27 12.84 2.99 -7.87
N ALA A 28 13.89 2.27 -7.46
CA ALA A 28 13.93 1.57 -6.18
C ALA A 28 13.73 2.54 -5.01
N ILE A 29 14.47 3.65 -4.99
CA ILE A 29 14.34 4.67 -3.94
C ILE A 29 12.91 5.25 -3.91
N VAL A 30 12.30 5.50 -5.06
CA VAL A 30 10.95 6.06 -5.13
C VAL A 30 9.88 5.07 -4.68
N THR A 31 9.99 3.81 -5.08
CA THR A 31 8.96 2.79 -4.82
C THR A 31 9.08 2.14 -3.45
N THR A 32 10.30 1.85 -3.03
CA THR A 32 10.57 1.10 -1.79
C THR A 32 11.17 1.95 -0.68
N GLY A 33 11.65 3.17 -1.02
CA GLY A 33 12.31 4.07 -0.08
C GLY A 33 11.51 4.40 1.17
N PRO A 34 10.24 4.83 1.07
CA PRO A 34 9.40 5.09 2.24
C PRO A 34 9.30 3.89 3.18
N PHE A 35 9.06 2.71 2.63
CA PHE A 35 8.99 1.47 3.41
C PHE A 35 10.35 1.16 4.08
N ALA A 36 11.46 1.23 3.33
CA ALA A 36 12.80 0.96 3.84
C ALA A 36 13.18 1.96 4.96
N LEU A 37 12.83 3.24 4.82
CA LEU A 37 13.08 4.27 5.82
C LEU A 37 12.29 4.01 7.11
N LEU A 38 10.99 3.71 7.03
CA LEU A 38 10.17 3.39 8.19
C LEU A 38 10.66 2.11 8.88
N THR A 39 11.01 1.08 8.13
CA THR A 39 11.60 -0.14 8.69
C THR A 39 12.92 0.16 9.38
N SER A 40 13.79 0.95 8.74
CA SER A 40 15.08 1.34 9.34
C SER A 40 14.89 2.12 10.63
N MET A 41 13.87 2.98 10.73
CA MET A 41 13.52 3.70 11.96
C MET A 41 13.26 2.72 13.11
N VAL A 42 12.39 1.73 12.89
CA VAL A 42 12.06 0.75 13.93
C VAL A 42 13.30 -0.05 14.35
N LEU A 43 14.11 -0.51 13.39
CA LEU A 43 15.34 -1.27 13.68
C LEU A 43 16.38 -0.43 14.41
N LEU A 44 16.56 0.84 14.04
CA LEU A 44 17.48 1.75 14.73
C LEU A 44 17.05 2.02 16.17
N ILE A 45 15.75 2.24 16.42
CA ILE A 45 15.22 2.42 17.78
C ILE A 45 15.42 1.14 18.61
N GLN A 46 15.19 -0.04 18.02
CA GLN A 46 15.48 -1.31 18.69
C GLN A 46 16.98 -1.45 19.05
N THR A 47 17.86 -1.01 18.16
CA THR A 47 19.30 -1.00 18.43
C THR A 47 19.65 -0.03 19.56
N LEU A 48 19.01 1.15 19.61
CA LEU A 48 19.17 2.09 20.72
C LEU A 48 18.72 1.47 22.06
N PHE A 49 17.60 0.73 22.08
CA PHE A 49 17.14 0.01 23.26
C PHE A 49 18.17 -1.01 23.75
N GLN A 50 18.76 -1.79 22.84
CA GLN A 50 19.82 -2.74 23.20
C GLN A 50 21.06 -2.05 23.79
N LEU A 51 21.50 -0.93 23.18
CA LEU A 51 22.64 -0.15 23.65
C LEU A 51 22.45 0.46 25.03
N HIS A 52 21.21 0.85 25.39
CA HIS A 52 20.86 1.42 26.69
C HIS A 52 20.44 0.35 27.72
N GLY A 53 20.48 -0.93 27.36
CA GLY A 53 20.06 -2.01 28.28
C GLY A 53 18.59 -1.95 28.66
N THR A 54 17.73 -1.49 27.76
CA THR A 54 16.28 -1.39 27.97
C THR A 54 15.69 -2.76 28.30
N PRO A 55 14.81 -2.89 29.32
CA PRO A 55 14.13 -4.14 29.63
C PRO A 55 13.35 -4.70 28.42
N GLU A 56 13.35 -6.03 28.26
CA GLU A 56 12.63 -6.67 27.15
C GLU A 56 11.13 -6.36 27.15
N ALA A 57 10.51 -6.20 28.31
CA ALA A 57 9.10 -5.83 28.44
C ALA A 57 8.80 -4.48 27.78
N GLU A 58 9.63 -3.46 28.01
CA GLU A 58 9.47 -2.11 27.40
C GLU A 58 9.65 -2.19 25.88
N SER A 59 10.67 -2.92 25.42
CA SER A 59 10.89 -3.17 23.99
C SER A 59 9.70 -3.88 23.34
N ALA A 60 9.09 -4.84 24.04
CA ALA A 60 7.93 -5.58 23.57
C ALA A 60 6.68 -4.70 23.45
N VAL A 61 6.43 -3.82 24.45
CA VAL A 61 5.33 -2.83 24.41
C VAL A 61 5.48 -1.88 23.22
N TYR A 62 6.68 -1.34 23.04
CA TYR A 62 7.00 -0.50 21.88
C TYR A 62 6.71 -1.21 20.54
N LEU A 63 7.24 -2.44 20.37
CA LEU A 63 7.00 -3.23 19.15
C LEU A 63 5.53 -3.54 18.93
N GLY A 64 4.79 -3.90 19.98
CA GLY A 64 3.36 -4.15 19.92
C GLY A 64 2.61 -2.93 19.40
N ALA A 65 2.85 -1.75 20.01
CA ALA A 65 2.24 -0.49 19.60
C ALA A 65 2.55 -0.15 18.13
N VAL A 66 3.82 -0.30 17.71
CA VAL A 66 4.27 -0.02 16.35
C VAL A 66 3.65 -0.98 15.34
N VAL A 67 3.68 -2.29 15.58
CA VAL A 67 3.11 -3.31 14.68
C VAL A 67 1.62 -3.10 14.49
N TYR A 68 0.87 -2.89 15.59
CA TYR A 68 -0.57 -2.62 15.52
C TYR A 68 -0.86 -1.34 14.73
N SER A 69 -0.12 -0.26 15.01
CA SER A 69 -0.31 1.00 14.29
C SER A 69 -0.06 0.85 12.78
N PHE A 70 1.00 0.15 12.37
CA PHE A 70 1.28 -0.10 10.96
C PHE A 70 0.21 -0.98 10.29
N VAL A 71 -0.12 -2.13 10.88
CA VAL A 71 -1.07 -3.09 10.30
C VAL A 71 -2.45 -2.47 10.17
N PHE A 72 -2.98 -1.90 11.26
CA PHE A 72 -4.35 -1.40 11.27
C PHE A 72 -4.51 -0.05 10.55
N SER A 73 -3.49 0.82 10.51
CA SER A 73 -3.54 2.03 9.68
C SER A 73 -3.55 1.69 8.18
N GLN A 74 -2.79 0.70 7.74
CA GLN A 74 -2.82 0.20 6.38
C GLN A 74 -4.19 -0.41 6.03
N LEU A 75 -4.74 -1.25 6.91
CA LEU A 75 -6.07 -1.84 6.72
C LEU A 75 -7.16 -0.77 6.63
N LEU A 76 -7.15 0.22 7.52
CA LEU A 76 -8.18 1.25 7.54
C LEU A 76 -8.08 2.19 6.32
N SER A 77 -6.87 2.50 5.85
CA SER A 77 -6.66 3.51 4.79
C SER A 77 -6.65 2.94 3.38
N CYS A 78 -6.28 1.67 3.14
CA CYS A 78 -6.00 1.14 1.80
C CYS A 78 -7.16 1.29 0.81
N GLY A 79 -8.41 1.02 1.23
CA GLY A 79 -9.57 1.18 0.38
C GLY A 79 -9.87 2.65 0.03
N PHE A 80 -9.65 3.55 0.98
CA PHE A 80 -9.82 4.98 0.77
C PHE A 80 -8.74 5.56 -0.14
N THR A 81 -7.49 5.20 0.09
CA THR A 81 -6.35 5.73 -0.67
C THR A 81 -6.38 5.31 -2.14
N ILE A 82 -6.86 4.10 -2.47
CA ILE A 82 -6.98 3.66 -3.87
C ILE A 82 -8.05 4.48 -4.62
N VAL A 83 -9.22 4.71 -3.99
CA VAL A 83 -10.27 5.54 -4.59
C VAL A 83 -9.83 7.00 -4.71
N LEU A 84 -9.12 7.51 -3.70
CA LEU A 84 -8.56 8.85 -3.72
C LEU A 84 -7.50 9.02 -4.84
N THR A 85 -6.68 8.00 -5.07
CA THR A 85 -5.71 8.00 -6.19
C THR A 85 -6.43 8.18 -7.53
N ARG A 86 -7.58 7.52 -7.72
CA ARG A 86 -8.40 7.66 -8.93
C ARG A 86 -8.97 9.07 -9.05
N TYR A 87 -9.60 9.56 -7.98
CA TYR A 87 -10.13 10.93 -7.94
C TYR A 87 -9.10 11.99 -8.30
N LEU A 88 -7.90 11.90 -7.70
CA LEU A 88 -6.81 12.84 -7.97
C LEU A 88 -6.29 12.73 -9.41
N ALA A 89 -6.22 11.51 -9.96
CA ALA A 89 -5.81 11.32 -11.35
C ALA A 89 -6.78 12.02 -12.31
N ASP A 90 -8.09 11.91 -12.06
CA ASP A 90 -9.12 12.57 -12.87
C ASP A 90 -9.06 14.10 -12.70
N CYS A 91 -8.96 14.61 -11.47
CA CYS A 91 -8.79 16.05 -11.21
C CYS A 91 -7.57 16.64 -11.95
N ILE A 92 -6.43 15.94 -11.93
CA ILE A 92 -5.19 16.39 -12.58
C ILE A 92 -5.32 16.33 -14.11
N THR A 93 -5.99 15.31 -14.65
CA THR A 93 -6.19 15.15 -16.10
C THR A 93 -7.05 16.26 -16.67
N VAL A 94 -8.12 16.63 -15.97
CA VAL A 94 -9.04 17.71 -16.35
C VAL A 94 -8.51 19.10 -15.97
N GLN A 95 -7.33 19.19 -15.31
CA GLN A 95 -6.73 20.41 -14.76
C GLN A 95 -7.60 21.13 -13.71
N HIS A 96 -8.47 20.38 -13.02
CA HIS A 96 -9.34 20.91 -11.96
C HIS A 96 -8.63 20.87 -10.60
N TYR A 97 -7.61 21.71 -10.45
CA TYR A 97 -6.73 21.71 -9.26
C TYR A 97 -7.41 22.25 -7.99
N ARG A 98 -8.56 22.94 -8.13
CA ARG A 98 -9.31 23.56 -7.02
C ARG A 98 -9.73 22.53 -5.97
N ASP A 99 -10.07 21.32 -6.37
CA ASP A 99 -10.61 20.26 -5.50
C ASP A 99 -9.54 19.39 -4.84
N VAL A 100 -8.27 19.56 -5.22
CA VAL A 100 -7.16 18.73 -4.71
C VAL A 100 -6.93 18.94 -3.23
N THR A 101 -6.77 20.21 -2.78
CA THR A 101 -6.51 20.50 -1.36
C THR A 101 -7.73 20.22 -0.48
N PRO A 102 -8.98 20.60 -0.85
CA PRO A 102 -10.17 20.24 -0.09
C PRO A 102 -10.30 18.75 0.17
N SER A 103 -10.05 17.91 -0.84
CA SER A 103 -10.14 16.45 -0.69
C SER A 103 -9.09 15.88 0.28
N LEU A 104 -7.89 16.48 0.40
CA LEU A 104 -6.91 16.10 1.41
C LEU A 104 -7.47 16.27 2.83
N PHE A 105 -8.03 17.44 3.13
CA PHE A 105 -8.60 17.70 4.44
C PHE A 105 -9.83 16.84 4.72
N GLY A 106 -10.72 16.67 3.73
CA GLY A 106 -11.91 15.83 3.87
C GLY A 106 -11.60 14.36 4.11
N MET A 107 -10.68 13.79 3.32
CA MET A 107 -10.25 12.39 3.50
C MET A 107 -9.54 12.20 4.84
N SER A 108 -8.66 13.13 5.21
CA SER A 108 -7.96 13.10 6.49
C SER A 108 -8.96 13.15 7.67
N ALA A 109 -9.98 14.01 7.61
CA ALA A 109 -11.01 14.09 8.63
C ALA A 109 -11.78 12.77 8.77
N ILE A 110 -12.19 12.14 7.67
CA ILE A 110 -12.88 10.84 7.69
C ILE A 110 -12.01 9.78 8.36
N LEU A 111 -10.74 9.67 7.93
CA LEU A 111 -9.83 8.66 8.47
C LEU A 111 -9.48 8.89 9.93
N LEU A 112 -9.32 10.15 10.37
CA LEU A 112 -9.10 10.48 11.78
C LEU A 112 -10.30 10.12 12.64
N VAL A 113 -11.53 10.40 12.19
CA VAL A 113 -12.75 10.02 12.93
C VAL A 113 -12.88 8.49 13.01
N LEU A 114 -12.69 7.79 11.91
CA LEU A 114 -12.74 6.32 11.89
C LEU A 114 -11.62 5.72 12.76
N GLY A 115 -10.42 6.31 12.69
CA GLY A 115 -9.26 5.91 13.50
C GLY A 115 -9.49 6.15 14.99
N ALA A 116 -10.07 7.29 15.37
CA ALA A 116 -10.41 7.59 16.75
C ALA A 116 -11.43 6.58 17.31
N VAL A 117 -12.48 6.27 16.54
CA VAL A 117 -13.46 5.25 16.95
C VAL A 117 -12.80 3.87 17.08
N ALA A 118 -11.99 3.47 16.11
CA ALA A 118 -11.29 2.18 16.15
C ALA A 118 -10.35 2.07 17.36
N SER A 119 -9.56 3.11 17.62
CA SER A 119 -8.64 3.17 18.77
C SER A 119 -9.39 3.21 20.10
N ALA A 120 -10.47 3.97 20.18
CA ALA A 120 -11.31 4.02 21.41
C ALA A 120 -11.90 2.63 21.72
N LEU A 121 -12.41 1.92 20.70
CA LEU A 121 -12.93 0.56 20.86
C LEU A 121 -11.81 -0.42 21.26
N PHE A 122 -10.63 -0.31 20.68
CA PHE A 122 -9.50 -1.19 20.99
C PHE A 122 -8.98 -0.99 22.41
N PHE A 123 -8.78 0.26 22.86
CA PHE A 123 -8.19 0.57 24.16
C PHE A 123 -9.21 0.65 25.32
N TRP A 124 -10.51 0.46 25.05
CA TRP A 124 -11.57 0.67 26.03
C TRP A 124 -11.37 -0.09 27.35
N ASP A 125 -11.08 -1.37 27.25
CA ASP A 125 -10.92 -2.30 28.37
C ASP A 125 -9.47 -2.72 28.68
N LYS A 126 -8.50 -2.11 27.99
CA LYS A 126 -7.09 -2.51 28.11
C LYS A 126 -6.43 -1.87 29.32
N PRO A 127 -5.60 -2.61 30.11
CA PRO A 127 -4.96 -2.09 31.32
C PRO A 127 -3.70 -1.26 31.04
N LEU A 128 -3.36 -0.98 29.79
CA LEU A 128 -2.19 -0.19 29.41
C LEU A 128 -2.25 1.22 30.00
N ALA A 129 -1.10 1.77 30.40
CA ALA A 129 -1.00 3.15 30.92
C ALA A 129 -1.56 4.17 29.91
N PHE A 130 -2.29 5.17 30.41
CA PHE A 130 -2.96 6.17 29.56
C PHE A 130 -1.99 6.88 28.62
N GLU A 131 -0.79 7.18 29.07
CA GLU A 131 0.28 7.77 28.28
C GLU A 131 0.60 6.92 27.04
N LEU A 132 0.82 5.61 27.23
CA LEU A 132 1.11 4.68 26.13
C LEU A 132 -0.08 4.49 25.17
N LYS A 133 -1.32 4.51 25.72
CA LYS A 133 -2.53 4.50 24.88
C LYS A 133 -2.60 5.73 23.98
N LEU A 134 -2.33 6.92 24.57
CA LEU A 134 -2.38 8.18 23.84
C LEU A 134 -1.31 8.24 22.76
N LEU A 135 -0.06 7.91 23.08
CA LEU A 135 1.04 7.89 22.10
C LEU A 135 0.80 6.87 20.99
N SER A 136 0.34 5.66 21.33
CA SER A 136 -0.03 4.66 20.29
C SER A 136 -1.17 5.14 19.39
N TYR A 137 -2.17 5.85 19.93
CA TYR A 137 -3.25 6.46 19.15
C TYR A 137 -2.74 7.58 18.23
N LEU A 138 -1.87 8.44 18.74
CA LEU A 138 -1.26 9.53 17.97
C LEU A 138 -0.46 8.96 16.80
N PHE A 139 0.43 8.01 17.08
CA PHE A 139 1.22 7.34 16.03
C PHE A 139 0.35 6.67 14.96
N PHE A 140 -0.70 5.93 15.38
CA PHE A 140 -1.67 5.33 14.47
C PHE A 140 -2.36 6.38 13.59
N SER A 141 -2.80 7.50 14.18
CA SER A 141 -3.47 8.60 13.48
C SER A 141 -2.54 9.31 12.49
N GLU A 142 -1.29 9.52 12.88
CA GLU A 142 -0.27 10.10 12.00
C GLU A 142 0.03 9.20 10.82
N LEU A 143 0.10 7.88 11.01
CA LEU A 143 0.25 6.95 9.89
C LEU A 143 -0.93 7.03 8.91
N LEU A 144 -2.18 7.16 9.38
CA LEU A 144 -3.34 7.37 8.50
C LEU A 144 -3.16 8.64 7.63
N LEU A 145 -2.68 9.73 8.24
CA LEU A 145 -2.39 10.98 7.54
C LEU A 145 -1.21 10.84 6.58
N VAL A 146 -0.15 10.14 6.97
CA VAL A 146 1.03 9.88 6.15
C VAL A 146 0.64 9.09 4.89
N TRP A 147 -0.15 8.00 5.03
CA TRP A 147 -0.63 7.22 3.87
C TRP A 147 -1.47 8.09 2.93
N THR A 148 -2.38 8.88 3.49
CA THR A 148 -3.24 9.77 2.71
C THR A 148 -2.43 10.84 1.97
N ALA A 149 -1.60 11.59 2.68
CA ALA A 149 -0.81 12.68 2.10
C ALA A 149 0.22 12.19 1.07
N SER A 150 0.77 10.98 1.26
CA SER A 150 1.68 10.35 0.30
C SER A 150 1.03 10.14 -1.07
N VAL A 151 -0.29 9.86 -1.14
CA VAL A 151 -1.03 9.75 -2.40
C VAL A 151 -0.98 11.07 -3.19
N TYR A 152 -1.13 12.22 -2.51
CA TYR A 152 -1.08 13.53 -3.17
C TYR A 152 0.29 13.85 -3.75
N LEU A 153 1.37 13.57 -3.00
CA LEU A 153 2.72 13.79 -3.49
C LEU A 153 3.07 12.89 -4.67
N THR A 154 2.59 11.64 -4.65
CA THR A 154 2.77 10.70 -5.77
C THR A 154 1.95 11.11 -6.99
N ALA A 155 0.72 11.59 -6.82
CA ALA A 155 -0.13 12.10 -7.89
C ALA A 155 0.49 13.32 -8.60
N VAL A 156 1.12 14.22 -7.82
CA VAL A 156 1.83 15.42 -8.34
C VAL A 156 3.22 15.07 -8.88
N LYS A 157 3.65 13.83 -8.79
CA LYS A 157 4.94 13.34 -9.35
C LYS A 157 6.18 13.94 -8.67
N ARG A 158 6.08 14.34 -7.40
CA ARG A 158 7.15 15.00 -6.65
C ARG A 158 7.83 14.05 -5.65
N PHE A 159 8.31 12.93 -6.16
CA PHE A 159 8.93 11.85 -5.38
C PHE A 159 10.14 12.28 -4.53
N LYS A 160 10.91 13.28 -4.99
CA LYS A 160 12.03 13.82 -4.21
C LYS A 160 11.56 14.35 -2.85
N TYR A 161 10.47 15.11 -2.82
CA TYR A 161 9.93 15.67 -1.58
C TYR A 161 9.30 14.60 -0.69
N LEU A 162 8.70 13.57 -1.31
CA LEU A 162 8.21 12.41 -0.58
C LEU A 162 9.34 11.76 0.22
N ILE A 163 10.45 11.40 -0.45
CA ILE A 163 11.59 10.72 0.19
C ILE A 163 12.28 11.61 1.21
N LEU A 164 12.48 12.91 0.90
CA LEU A 164 13.09 13.84 1.84
C LEU A 164 12.25 14.02 3.11
N GLY A 165 10.92 14.05 2.98
CA GLY A 165 10.01 14.11 4.14
C GLY A 165 10.17 12.88 5.02
N TYR A 166 10.09 11.67 4.44
CA TYR A 166 10.30 10.43 5.20
C TYR A 166 11.68 10.38 5.87
N LEU A 167 12.73 10.74 5.14
CA LEU A 167 14.09 10.76 5.69
C LEU A 167 14.22 11.72 6.87
N ALA A 168 13.68 12.94 6.74
CA ALA A 168 13.71 13.94 7.82
C ALA A 168 12.91 13.47 9.04
N GLY A 169 11.70 12.92 8.84
CA GLY A 169 10.86 12.38 9.92
C GLY A 169 11.56 11.24 10.66
N VAL A 170 12.14 10.29 9.92
CA VAL A 170 12.88 9.15 10.49
C VAL A 170 14.11 9.60 11.27
N LEU A 171 14.92 10.49 10.71
CA LEU A 171 16.10 11.01 11.41
C LEU A 171 15.73 11.76 12.67
N LEU A 172 14.66 12.56 12.63
CA LEU A 172 14.15 13.26 13.82
C LEU A 172 13.67 12.29 14.90
N SER A 173 12.90 11.26 14.52
CA SER A 173 12.42 10.22 15.44
C SER A 173 13.59 9.50 16.14
N VAL A 174 14.59 9.05 15.37
CA VAL A 174 15.74 8.31 15.94
C VAL A 174 16.59 9.21 16.83
N ALA A 175 16.90 10.44 16.37
CA ALA A 175 17.69 11.40 17.15
C ALA A 175 17.01 11.79 18.46
N LEU A 176 15.69 12.03 18.42
CA LEU A 176 14.92 12.38 19.60
C LEU A 176 14.78 11.19 20.56
N THR A 177 14.61 9.96 20.03
CA THR A 177 14.63 8.74 20.87
C THR A 177 15.95 8.62 21.63
N ALA A 178 17.09 8.78 20.95
CA ALA A 178 18.40 8.70 21.58
C ALA A 178 18.55 9.76 22.69
N LEU A 179 18.11 11.00 22.43
CA LEU A 179 18.14 12.08 23.44
C LEU A 179 17.24 11.77 24.65
N LEU A 180 16.01 11.29 24.42
CA LEU A 180 15.07 11.03 25.51
C LEU A 180 15.48 9.83 26.37
N LEU A 181 16.13 8.83 25.79
CA LEU A 181 16.69 7.70 26.53
C LEU A 181 17.83 8.15 27.46
N GLU A 182 18.70 9.06 27.00
CA GLU A 182 19.75 9.65 27.83
C GLU A 182 19.20 10.51 28.99
N LEU A 183 18.13 11.27 28.73
CA LEU A 183 17.48 12.12 29.74
C LEU A 183 16.69 11.32 30.79
N ALA A 184 16.27 10.11 30.44
CA ALA A 184 15.49 9.20 31.30
C ALA A 184 14.22 9.84 31.94
N TRP A 185 13.56 10.76 31.21
CA TRP A 185 12.35 11.45 31.70
C TRP A 185 11.08 10.61 31.55
N LEU A 186 11.06 9.73 30.57
CA LEU A 186 9.94 8.84 30.22
C LEU A 186 10.39 7.38 30.28
N SER A 187 9.43 6.45 30.36
CA SER A 187 9.76 5.05 30.15
C SER A 187 10.31 4.87 28.73
N PRO A 188 11.21 3.91 28.49
CA PRO A 188 11.81 3.71 27.17
C PRO A 188 10.80 3.57 26.04
N ALA A 189 9.71 2.81 26.26
CA ALA A 189 8.64 2.67 25.29
C ALA A 189 7.93 4.00 25.00
N ALA A 190 7.60 4.76 26.05
CA ALA A 190 6.96 6.07 25.90
C ALA A 190 7.89 7.08 25.20
N ALA A 191 9.18 7.09 25.56
CA ALA A 191 10.19 7.95 24.94
C ALA A 191 10.32 7.70 23.43
N ALA A 192 10.36 6.42 23.02
CA ALA A 192 10.44 6.04 21.61
C ALA A 192 9.16 6.38 20.86
N LEU A 193 7.97 6.07 21.39
CA LEU A 193 6.69 6.40 20.76
C LEU A 193 6.52 7.92 20.63
N PHE A 194 6.80 8.70 21.67
CA PHE A 194 6.75 10.17 21.62
C PHE A 194 7.70 10.74 20.57
N ALA A 195 8.92 10.21 20.48
CA ALA A 195 9.89 10.63 19.46
C ALA A 195 9.39 10.29 18.04
N MET A 196 8.75 9.14 17.86
CA MET A 196 8.12 8.77 16.60
C MET A 196 6.95 9.69 16.25
N ASP A 197 6.10 10.04 17.22
CA ASP A 197 5.01 10.98 17.00
C ASP A 197 5.54 12.36 16.56
N VAL A 198 6.56 12.88 17.22
CA VAL A 198 7.16 14.17 16.81
C VAL A 198 7.72 14.08 15.37
N GLY A 199 8.40 12.99 15.03
CA GLY A 199 8.98 12.80 13.69
C GLY A 199 7.93 12.59 12.60
N MET A 200 6.89 11.79 12.87
CA MET A 200 5.81 11.55 11.90
C MET A 200 4.87 12.74 11.82
N GLY A 201 4.61 13.44 12.92
CA GLY A 201 3.87 14.70 12.92
C GLY A 201 4.56 15.78 12.09
N ALA A 202 5.89 15.90 12.19
CA ALA A 202 6.68 16.80 11.34
C ALA A 202 6.60 16.40 9.85
N LEU A 203 6.62 15.10 9.54
CA LEU A 203 6.42 14.57 8.19
C LEU A 203 5.03 14.93 7.65
N VAL A 204 3.97 14.68 8.43
CA VAL A 204 2.58 15.05 8.07
C VAL A 204 2.48 16.54 7.80
N LEU A 205 2.98 17.37 8.72
CA LEU A 205 2.99 18.82 8.56
C LEU A 205 3.70 19.25 7.27
N PHE A 206 4.86 18.68 7.00
CA PHE A 206 5.61 18.96 5.77
C PHE A 206 4.79 18.60 4.52
N PHE A 207 4.12 17.46 4.48
CA PHE A 207 3.31 17.04 3.33
C PHE A 207 2.08 17.95 3.15
N PHE A 208 1.39 18.30 4.24
CA PHE A 208 0.25 19.21 4.18
C PHE A 208 0.65 20.62 3.72
N LEU A 209 1.73 21.17 4.26
CA LEU A 209 2.28 22.45 3.82
C LEU A 209 2.72 22.41 2.35
N TYR A 210 3.31 21.31 1.90
CA TYR A 210 3.69 21.17 0.51
C TYR A 210 2.48 21.18 -0.43
N VAL A 211 1.43 20.41 -0.12
CA VAL A 211 0.21 20.34 -0.95
C VAL A 211 -0.50 21.70 -0.95
N THR A 212 -0.68 22.31 0.21
CA THR A 212 -1.36 23.62 0.33
C THR A 212 -0.57 24.75 -0.33
N SER A 213 0.76 24.72 -0.26
CA SER A 213 1.59 25.72 -0.97
C SER A 213 1.51 25.57 -2.49
N ARG A 214 1.21 24.37 -3.00
CA ARG A 214 1.15 24.11 -4.44
C ARG A 214 -0.22 24.37 -5.04
N PHE A 215 -1.29 24.01 -4.34
CA PHE A 215 -2.68 24.08 -4.84
C PHE A 215 -3.52 25.16 -4.14
N GLY A 216 -2.97 25.84 -3.15
CA GLY A 216 -3.67 26.82 -2.33
C GLY A 216 -4.45 26.20 -1.17
N LEU A 217 -4.93 27.05 -0.27
CA LEU A 217 -5.85 26.63 0.80
C LEU A 217 -7.26 26.41 0.23
N PRO A 218 -8.08 25.54 0.85
CA PRO A 218 -9.46 25.33 0.42
C PRO A 218 -10.26 26.63 0.60
N LYS A 219 -10.68 27.25 -0.50
CA LYS A 219 -11.41 28.52 -0.49
C LYS A 219 -12.93 28.34 -0.41
N ASP A 220 -13.44 27.22 -0.89
CA ASP A 220 -14.87 27.05 -1.19
C ASP A 220 -15.58 25.97 -0.35
N GLY A 221 -14.97 25.48 0.71
CA GLY A 221 -15.64 24.61 1.68
C GLY A 221 -16.06 23.21 1.22
N MET A 222 -15.88 22.85 -0.05
CA MET A 222 -16.30 21.54 -0.59
C MET A 222 -15.30 20.40 -0.30
N ILE A 223 -14.98 20.23 0.97
CA ILE A 223 -13.97 19.25 1.42
C ILE A 223 -14.35 17.78 1.18
N PHE A 224 -15.64 17.49 0.97
CA PHE A 224 -16.18 16.15 0.72
C PHE A 224 -16.68 15.94 -0.71
N ALA A 225 -16.29 16.79 -1.67
CA ALA A 225 -16.69 16.65 -3.07
C ALA A 225 -16.27 15.32 -3.72
N PHE A 226 -15.30 14.61 -3.14
CA PHE A 226 -14.86 13.29 -3.59
C PHE A 226 -15.76 12.13 -3.15
N LEU A 227 -16.71 12.33 -2.21
CA LEU A 227 -17.56 11.25 -1.69
C LEU A 227 -18.28 10.43 -2.77
N PRO A 228 -18.83 11.01 -3.84
CA PRO A 228 -19.45 10.24 -4.91
C PRO A 228 -18.52 9.19 -5.54
N TYR A 229 -17.17 9.45 -5.57
CA TYR A 229 -16.19 8.47 -6.05
C TYR A 229 -16.14 7.21 -5.20
N LEU A 230 -16.31 7.31 -3.87
CA LEU A 230 -16.40 6.13 -2.99
C LEU A 230 -17.60 5.23 -3.37
N GLY A 231 -18.73 5.84 -3.68
CA GLY A 231 -19.91 5.10 -4.16
C GLY A 231 -19.69 4.44 -5.53
N ARG A 232 -19.07 5.16 -6.44
CA ARG A 232 -18.81 4.72 -7.81
C ARG A 232 -17.74 3.63 -7.89
N HIS A 233 -16.67 3.77 -7.13
CA HIS A 233 -15.53 2.85 -7.10
C HIS A 233 -15.54 1.90 -5.89
N GLY A 234 -16.71 1.61 -5.33
CA GLY A 234 -16.86 0.72 -4.17
C GLY A 234 -16.28 -0.69 -4.38
N ARG A 235 -16.33 -1.22 -5.63
CA ARG A 235 -15.70 -2.50 -5.96
C ARG A 235 -14.18 -2.42 -5.88
N LEU A 236 -13.58 -1.30 -6.28
CA LEU A 236 -12.15 -1.06 -6.17
C LEU A 236 -11.74 -0.95 -4.70
N PHE A 237 -12.52 -0.21 -3.89
CA PHE A 237 -12.35 -0.12 -2.45
C PHE A 237 -12.32 -1.51 -1.79
N ILE A 238 -13.36 -2.33 -2.02
CA ILE A 238 -13.48 -3.68 -1.46
C ILE A 238 -12.33 -4.57 -1.93
N GLY A 239 -11.90 -4.45 -3.19
CA GLY A 239 -10.81 -5.23 -3.74
C GLY A 239 -9.47 -4.92 -3.08
N ALA A 240 -9.13 -3.64 -2.93
CA ALA A 240 -7.91 -3.19 -2.26
C ALA A 240 -7.92 -3.56 -0.76
N PHE A 241 -9.04 -3.31 -0.08
CA PHE A 241 -9.21 -3.72 1.31
C PHE A 241 -9.07 -5.24 1.47
N GLY A 242 -9.74 -6.03 0.62
CA GLY A 242 -9.67 -7.48 0.66
C GLY A 242 -8.26 -8.03 0.41
N TYR A 243 -7.52 -7.45 -0.54
CA TYR A 243 -6.13 -7.84 -0.78
C TYR A 243 -5.25 -7.54 0.45
N THR A 244 -5.34 -6.33 0.99
CA THR A 244 -4.55 -5.91 2.15
C THR A 244 -4.92 -6.73 3.39
N LEU A 245 -6.20 -6.95 3.64
CA LEU A 245 -6.66 -7.84 4.72
C LEU A 245 -6.14 -9.27 4.51
N GLY A 246 -6.18 -9.79 3.28
CA GLY A 246 -5.64 -11.10 2.94
C GLY A 246 -4.15 -11.24 3.23
N LEU A 247 -3.36 -10.16 3.11
CA LEU A 247 -1.94 -10.17 3.48
C LEU A 247 -1.71 -10.24 4.99
N PHE A 248 -2.50 -9.52 5.80
CA PHE A 248 -2.32 -9.47 7.25
C PHE A 248 -3.12 -10.53 8.03
N LEU A 249 -4.16 -11.09 7.42
CA LEU A 249 -5.03 -12.07 8.07
C LEU A 249 -4.28 -13.30 8.61
N PRO A 250 -3.28 -13.88 7.91
CA PRO A 250 -2.48 -14.96 8.44
C PRO A 250 -1.77 -14.61 9.76
N ASN A 251 -1.20 -13.40 9.86
CA ASN A 251 -0.58 -12.91 11.09
C ASN A 251 -1.63 -12.83 12.21
N ILE A 252 -2.76 -12.18 11.95
CA ILE A 252 -3.84 -12.01 12.94
C ILE A 252 -4.37 -13.35 13.44
N LEU A 253 -4.48 -14.35 12.56
CA LEU A 253 -4.91 -15.71 12.93
C LEU A 253 -3.87 -16.41 13.79
N ILE A 254 -2.59 -16.36 13.42
CA ILE A 254 -1.50 -16.99 14.19
C ILE A 254 -1.32 -16.31 15.55
N TRP A 255 -1.58 -15.00 15.67
CA TRP A 255 -1.57 -14.31 16.97
C TRP A 255 -2.56 -14.94 17.97
N GLN A 256 -3.70 -15.48 17.50
CA GLN A 256 -4.69 -16.16 18.32
C GLN A 256 -4.29 -17.64 18.63
N GLY A 257 -3.23 -18.12 18.01
CA GLY A 257 -2.75 -19.49 18.17
C GLY A 257 -1.68 -19.66 19.27
N PRO A 258 -1.07 -20.85 19.37
CA PRO A 258 -0.09 -21.18 20.41
C PRO A 258 1.19 -20.31 20.37
N TRP A 259 1.50 -19.66 19.25
CA TRP A 259 2.65 -18.78 19.11
C TRP A 259 2.36 -17.32 19.49
N GLY A 260 1.09 -17.00 19.77
CA GLY A 260 0.70 -15.70 20.24
C GLY A 260 1.23 -15.39 21.63
N VAL A 261 1.85 -14.21 21.77
CA VAL A 261 2.34 -13.68 23.04
C VAL A 261 1.54 -12.42 23.34
N LEU A 262 0.92 -12.37 24.54
CA LEU A 262 0.16 -11.23 25.01
C LEU A 262 1.07 -10.32 25.84
N ILE A 263 1.22 -9.07 25.41
CA ILE A 263 2.03 -8.04 26.06
C ILE A 263 1.13 -7.04 26.78
N GLU A 264 1.37 -6.83 28.08
CA GLU A 264 0.62 -5.93 28.96
C GLU A 264 -0.91 -6.08 28.79
N ASP A 265 -1.38 -7.32 28.67
CA ASP A 265 -2.80 -7.67 28.43
C ASP A 265 -3.47 -6.83 27.32
N THR A 266 -2.67 -6.27 26.41
CA THR A 266 -3.11 -5.34 25.38
C THR A 266 -2.76 -5.80 23.96
N PHE A 267 -1.46 -6.01 23.68
CA PHE A 267 -0.99 -6.34 22.34
C PHE A 267 -0.73 -7.83 22.21
N LEU A 268 -1.39 -8.45 21.24
CA LEU A 268 -1.21 -9.85 20.93
C LEU A 268 -0.45 -9.95 19.58
N TYR A 269 0.72 -10.55 19.58
CA TYR A 269 1.50 -10.79 18.37
C TYR A 269 2.33 -12.06 18.47
N ALA A 270 2.87 -12.58 17.37
CA ALA A 270 3.63 -13.82 17.30
C ALA A 270 5.05 -13.55 16.76
N PRO A 271 6.03 -13.17 17.60
CA PRO A 271 7.34 -12.73 17.14
C PRO A 271 8.02 -13.69 16.17
N ARG A 272 7.96 -15.00 16.45
CA ARG A 272 8.55 -16.04 15.60
C ARG A 272 7.94 -16.06 14.19
N TYR A 273 6.62 -15.88 14.09
CA TYR A 273 5.89 -15.86 12.82
C TYR A 273 6.08 -14.54 12.09
N ASP A 274 5.88 -13.45 12.80
CA ASP A 274 5.87 -12.09 12.23
C ASP A 274 7.23 -11.70 11.64
N VAL A 275 8.34 -12.08 12.29
CA VAL A 275 9.70 -11.86 11.77
C VAL A 275 9.92 -12.63 10.46
N VAL A 276 9.47 -13.89 10.39
CA VAL A 276 9.59 -14.70 9.16
C VAL A 276 8.76 -14.11 8.03
N VAL A 277 7.51 -13.73 8.29
CA VAL A 277 6.64 -13.06 7.30
C VAL A 277 7.26 -11.77 6.82
N PHE A 278 7.78 -10.95 7.74
CA PHE A 278 8.44 -9.69 7.42
C PHE A 278 9.61 -9.88 6.44
N TYR A 279 10.55 -10.79 6.74
CA TYR A 279 11.67 -11.07 5.83
C TYR A 279 11.22 -11.68 4.50
N ALA A 280 10.19 -12.52 4.51
CA ALA A 280 9.63 -13.06 3.28
C ALA A 280 9.00 -11.97 2.40
N LEU A 281 8.25 -11.03 2.99
CA LEU A 281 7.64 -9.91 2.26
C LEU A 281 8.70 -8.91 1.75
N LEU A 282 9.84 -8.74 2.41
CA LEU A 282 10.96 -7.94 1.89
C LEU A 282 11.45 -8.45 0.52
N SER A 283 11.32 -9.75 0.27
CA SER A 283 11.72 -10.33 -1.02
C SER A 283 10.91 -9.82 -2.21
N ILE A 284 9.74 -9.16 -2.00
CA ILE A 284 8.90 -8.61 -3.06
C ILE A 284 9.41 -7.25 -3.58
N LEU A 285 10.25 -6.56 -2.83
CA LEU A 285 10.71 -5.21 -3.18
C LEU A 285 11.38 -5.12 -4.57
N PRO A 286 12.21 -6.08 -5.01
CA PRO A 286 12.75 -6.10 -6.37
C PRO A 286 11.65 -6.17 -7.45
N LEU A 287 10.60 -6.98 -7.22
CA LEU A 287 9.45 -7.09 -8.14
C LEU A 287 8.74 -5.74 -8.31
N THR A 288 8.40 -5.08 -7.20
CA THR A 288 7.69 -3.80 -7.24
C THR A 288 8.49 -2.74 -7.99
N THR A 289 9.80 -2.68 -7.76
CA THR A 289 10.71 -1.76 -8.46
C THR A 289 10.77 -2.06 -9.96
N MET A 290 11.00 -3.32 -10.32
CA MET A 290 11.07 -3.75 -11.70
C MET A 290 9.76 -3.48 -12.45
N PHE A 291 8.63 -3.80 -11.81
CA PHE A 291 7.31 -3.60 -12.38
C PHE A 291 7.01 -2.12 -12.65
N VAL A 292 7.28 -1.22 -11.70
CA VAL A 292 7.08 0.22 -11.91
C VAL A 292 7.92 0.73 -13.09
N VAL A 293 9.19 0.32 -13.18
CA VAL A 293 10.04 0.69 -14.33
C VAL A 293 9.41 0.23 -15.64
N LYS A 294 9.01 -1.04 -15.72
CA LYS A 294 8.47 -1.67 -16.93
C LYS A 294 7.13 -1.08 -17.38
N VAL A 295 6.22 -0.89 -16.42
CA VAL A 295 4.91 -0.32 -16.69
C VAL A 295 5.02 1.13 -17.15
N GLU A 296 5.79 1.95 -16.46
CA GLU A 296 5.89 3.38 -16.77
C GLU A 296 6.69 3.66 -18.08
N THR A 297 7.57 2.75 -18.50
CA THR A 297 8.39 2.99 -19.72
C THR A 297 7.78 2.35 -20.97
N HIS A 298 7.45 1.06 -20.93
CA HIS A 298 7.06 0.32 -22.13
C HIS A 298 5.56 0.11 -22.23
N PHE A 299 4.92 -0.35 -21.13
CA PHE A 299 3.50 -0.66 -21.18
C PHE A 299 2.65 0.61 -21.36
N TYR A 300 2.89 1.67 -20.60
CA TYR A 300 2.13 2.91 -20.70
C TYR A 300 2.16 3.53 -22.11
N GLU A 301 3.28 3.42 -22.82
CA GLU A 301 3.40 3.93 -24.19
C GLU A 301 2.45 3.21 -25.15
N ARG A 302 2.38 1.87 -25.07
CA ARG A 302 1.46 1.07 -25.89
C ARG A 302 0.01 1.24 -25.47
N TYR A 303 -0.23 1.37 -24.17
CA TYR A 303 -1.55 1.72 -23.64
C TYR A 303 -2.04 3.06 -24.21
N ALA A 304 -1.22 4.11 -24.15
CA ALA A 304 -1.57 5.41 -24.70
C ALA A 304 -1.81 5.36 -26.22
N GLN A 305 -0.98 4.62 -26.99
CA GLN A 305 -1.16 4.44 -28.42
C GLN A 305 -2.50 3.79 -28.76
N TYR A 306 -2.89 2.73 -28.03
CA TYR A 306 -4.17 2.04 -28.23
C TYR A 306 -5.35 2.99 -27.96
N PHE A 307 -5.36 3.69 -26.84
CA PHE A 307 -6.44 4.63 -26.52
C PHE A 307 -6.46 5.84 -27.45
N THR A 308 -5.31 6.36 -27.88
CA THR A 308 -5.23 7.42 -28.89
C THR A 308 -5.82 6.98 -30.24
N ALA A 309 -5.54 5.75 -30.67
CA ALA A 309 -6.14 5.20 -31.90
C ALA A 309 -7.68 5.15 -31.80
N ILE A 310 -8.23 4.88 -30.61
CA ILE A 310 -9.69 4.86 -30.38
C ILE A 310 -10.27 6.29 -30.38
N THR A 311 -9.66 7.20 -29.63
CA THR A 311 -10.24 8.54 -29.39
C THR A 311 -10.04 9.51 -30.57
N HIS A 312 -9.01 9.32 -31.38
CA HIS A 312 -8.72 10.19 -32.54
C HIS A 312 -9.14 9.59 -33.88
N GLY A 313 -10.10 8.68 -33.88
CA GLY A 313 -10.73 8.19 -35.12
C GLY A 313 -9.86 7.27 -35.97
N GLY A 314 -9.00 6.46 -35.35
CA GLY A 314 -8.24 5.43 -36.06
C GLY A 314 -9.15 4.43 -36.75
N ASN A 315 -8.72 3.91 -37.91
CA ASN A 315 -9.45 2.85 -38.58
C ASN A 315 -9.37 1.52 -37.81
N PHE A 316 -10.25 0.57 -38.13
CA PHE A 316 -10.33 -0.71 -37.43
C PHE A 316 -8.98 -1.46 -37.37
N GLN A 317 -8.22 -1.41 -38.47
CA GLN A 317 -6.93 -2.08 -38.55
C GLN A 317 -5.87 -1.44 -37.62
N MET A 318 -5.83 -0.11 -37.56
CA MET A 318 -4.94 0.61 -36.63
C MET A 318 -5.25 0.28 -35.19
N ILE A 319 -6.54 0.22 -34.81
CA ILE A 319 -6.98 -0.13 -33.45
C ILE A 319 -6.59 -1.58 -33.11
N GLU A 320 -6.78 -2.50 -34.07
CA GLU A 320 -6.48 -3.92 -33.89
C GLU A 320 -4.96 -4.18 -33.81
N ASP A 321 -4.15 -3.49 -34.58
CA ASP A 321 -2.69 -3.59 -34.49
C ASP A 321 -2.16 -2.98 -33.18
N ALA A 322 -2.68 -1.81 -32.79
CA ALA A 322 -2.35 -1.22 -31.48
C ALA A 322 -2.77 -2.12 -30.30
N ARG A 323 -3.92 -2.81 -30.41
CA ARG A 323 -4.37 -3.80 -29.43
C ARG A 323 -3.40 -4.97 -29.30
N LYS A 324 -2.96 -5.54 -30.43
CA LYS A 324 -2.00 -6.66 -30.45
C LYS A 324 -0.69 -6.25 -29.81
N ASP A 325 -0.17 -5.08 -30.17
CA ASP A 325 1.06 -4.53 -29.60
C ASP A 325 0.95 -4.31 -28.09
N LEU A 326 -0.17 -3.73 -27.61
CA LEU A 326 -0.44 -3.55 -26.20
C LEU A 326 -0.44 -4.88 -25.44
N LEU A 327 -1.17 -5.88 -25.92
CA LEU A 327 -1.27 -7.18 -25.27
C LEU A 327 0.07 -7.93 -25.31
N TYR A 328 0.80 -7.86 -26.42
CA TYR A 328 2.13 -8.46 -26.51
C TYR A 328 3.09 -7.88 -25.49
N VAL A 329 3.19 -6.54 -25.40
CA VAL A 329 4.06 -5.86 -24.44
C VAL A 329 3.61 -6.14 -23.01
N MET A 330 2.31 -6.11 -22.73
CA MET A 330 1.78 -6.44 -21.39
C MET A 330 2.24 -7.84 -20.92
N TRP A 331 2.05 -8.87 -21.73
CA TRP A 331 2.45 -10.24 -21.38
C TRP A 331 3.96 -10.40 -21.29
N PHE A 332 4.71 -9.76 -22.19
CA PHE A 332 6.16 -9.79 -22.20
C PHE A 332 6.75 -9.17 -20.93
N GLU A 333 6.26 -7.98 -20.53
CA GLU A 333 6.76 -7.29 -19.32
C GLU A 333 6.34 -8.00 -18.02
N LEU A 334 5.12 -8.53 -17.96
CA LEU A 334 4.67 -9.35 -16.82
C LEU A 334 5.52 -10.62 -16.67
N ARG A 335 5.77 -11.33 -17.76
CA ARG A 335 6.61 -12.52 -17.75
C ARG A 335 8.02 -12.19 -17.25
N GLN A 336 8.66 -11.14 -17.78
CA GLN A 336 9.98 -10.73 -17.33
C GLN A 336 10.03 -10.35 -15.86
N ALA A 337 9.00 -9.65 -15.36
CA ALA A 337 8.92 -9.27 -13.94
C ALA A 337 8.79 -10.51 -13.04
N PHE A 338 7.99 -11.50 -13.44
CA PHE A 338 7.83 -12.74 -12.68
C PHE A 338 9.07 -13.62 -12.73
N GLU A 339 9.74 -13.75 -13.88
CA GLU A 339 11.01 -14.47 -14.03
C GLU A 339 12.09 -13.84 -13.13
N PHE A 340 12.19 -12.51 -13.16
CA PHE A 340 13.11 -11.77 -12.30
C PHE A 340 12.85 -12.01 -10.81
N GLN A 341 11.59 -11.88 -10.38
CA GLN A 341 11.21 -12.15 -9.00
C GLN A 341 11.46 -13.60 -8.60
N PHE A 342 11.20 -14.54 -9.48
CA PHE A 342 11.47 -15.96 -9.22
C PHE A 342 12.96 -16.22 -8.93
N VAL A 343 13.86 -15.63 -9.72
CA VAL A 343 15.30 -15.68 -9.47
C VAL A 343 15.65 -15.10 -8.10
N PHE A 344 15.10 -13.93 -7.74
CA PHE A 344 15.30 -13.34 -6.41
C PHE A 344 14.76 -14.23 -5.29
N THR A 345 13.60 -14.85 -5.47
CA THR A 345 13.04 -15.80 -4.52
C THR A 345 14.00 -16.97 -4.28
N LEU A 346 14.61 -17.52 -5.35
CA LEU A 346 15.62 -18.59 -5.21
C LEU A 346 16.90 -18.11 -4.50
N VAL A 347 17.34 -16.87 -4.77
CA VAL A 347 18.47 -16.27 -4.06
C VAL A 347 18.16 -16.12 -2.57
N PHE A 348 16.99 -15.59 -2.22
CA PHE A 348 16.56 -15.48 -0.82
C PHE A 348 16.40 -16.85 -0.16
N LEU A 349 15.94 -17.86 -0.89
CA LEU A 349 15.86 -19.23 -0.40
C LEU A 349 17.25 -19.81 -0.09
N ALA A 350 18.24 -19.57 -0.97
CA ALA A 350 19.60 -20.06 -0.80
C ALA A 350 20.33 -19.40 0.39
N PHE A 351 20.16 -18.09 0.55
CA PHE A 351 20.85 -17.31 1.57
C PHE A 351 20.04 -17.04 2.84
N GLY A 352 18.71 -17.19 2.79
CA GLY A 352 17.80 -16.88 3.89
C GLY A 352 18.10 -17.65 5.16
N ASN A 353 18.50 -18.93 5.03
CA ASN A 353 18.86 -19.74 6.18
C ASN A 353 20.04 -19.17 6.98
N TYR A 354 21.01 -18.57 6.29
CA TYR A 354 22.13 -17.87 6.95
C TYR A 354 21.66 -16.61 7.65
N VAL A 355 20.82 -15.80 6.99
CA VAL A 355 20.30 -14.54 7.55
C VAL A 355 19.44 -14.80 8.78
N LEU A 356 18.56 -15.79 8.73
CA LEU A 356 17.65 -16.11 9.84
C LEU A 356 18.37 -16.75 11.02
N SER A 357 19.40 -17.57 10.79
CA SER A 357 20.22 -18.11 11.88
C SER A 357 21.00 -17.01 12.60
N PHE A 358 21.48 -15.98 11.92
CA PHE A 358 22.04 -14.78 12.55
C PHE A 358 21.01 -14.02 13.39
N ALA A 359 19.73 -14.06 13.01
CA ALA A 359 18.62 -13.46 13.78
C ALA A 359 18.18 -14.33 14.97
N GLY A 360 18.86 -15.46 15.24
CA GLY A 360 18.57 -16.33 16.39
C GLY A 360 17.29 -17.16 16.27
N LEU A 361 16.76 -17.33 15.05
CA LEU A 361 15.52 -18.09 14.81
C LEU A 361 15.79 -19.59 14.79
N ASP A 362 14.82 -20.37 15.31
CA ASP A 362 14.88 -21.81 15.40
C ASP A 362 14.66 -22.50 14.04
N TYR A 363 14.99 -23.81 13.97
CA TYR A 363 14.90 -24.60 12.75
C TYR A 363 13.48 -24.61 12.12
N ASN A 364 12.43 -24.60 12.94
CA ASN A 364 11.05 -24.59 12.46
C ASN A 364 10.72 -23.28 11.75
N SER A 365 11.20 -22.16 12.28
CA SER A 365 11.05 -20.83 11.67
C SER A 365 11.78 -20.73 10.32
N VAL A 366 12.95 -21.37 10.20
CA VAL A 366 13.71 -21.44 8.93
C VAL A 366 12.95 -22.24 7.86
N ASN A 367 12.35 -23.39 8.22
CA ASN A 367 11.54 -24.16 7.29
C ASN A 367 10.29 -23.40 6.84
N MET A 368 9.61 -22.72 7.78
CA MET A 368 8.46 -21.89 7.49
C MET A 368 8.83 -20.73 6.53
N PHE A 369 10.03 -20.14 6.69
CA PHE A 369 10.52 -19.08 5.80
C PHE A 369 10.55 -19.50 4.34
N SER A 370 10.98 -20.73 4.06
CA SER A 370 11.01 -21.26 2.69
C SER A 370 9.61 -21.29 2.06
N VAL A 371 8.60 -21.69 2.80
CA VAL A 371 7.19 -21.68 2.35
C VAL A 371 6.70 -20.23 2.18
N MET A 372 7.04 -19.36 3.14
CA MET A 372 6.64 -17.96 3.11
C MET A 372 7.27 -17.17 1.96
N LEU A 373 8.48 -17.51 1.51
CA LEU A 373 9.08 -16.89 0.33
C LEU A 373 8.26 -17.15 -0.94
N PHE A 374 7.77 -18.38 -1.13
CA PHE A 374 6.90 -18.68 -2.27
C PHE A 374 5.51 -18.01 -2.10
N ALA A 375 4.98 -17.96 -0.88
CA ALA A 375 3.75 -17.24 -0.59
C ALA A 375 3.90 -15.74 -0.92
N ALA A 376 5.02 -15.13 -0.53
CA ALA A 376 5.37 -13.75 -0.84
C ALA A 376 5.52 -13.53 -2.36
N PHE A 377 6.18 -14.46 -3.08
CA PHE A 377 6.23 -14.42 -4.54
C PHE A 377 4.83 -14.37 -5.16
N PHE A 378 3.92 -15.25 -4.72
CA PHE A 378 2.54 -15.25 -5.23
C PHE A 378 1.76 -14.00 -4.85
N ALA A 379 1.94 -13.49 -3.62
CA ALA A 379 1.32 -12.26 -3.18
C ALA A 379 1.80 -11.05 -4.00
N GLY A 380 3.10 -10.94 -4.25
CA GLY A 380 3.66 -9.88 -5.09
C GLY A 380 3.20 -9.98 -6.56
N ALA A 381 3.18 -11.19 -7.12
CA ALA A 381 2.64 -11.42 -8.46
C ALA A 381 1.16 -11.05 -8.55
N LEU A 382 0.37 -11.38 -7.52
CA LEU A 382 -1.04 -11.00 -7.42
C LEU A 382 -1.23 -9.49 -7.37
N GLN A 383 -0.40 -8.76 -6.60
CA GLN A 383 -0.41 -7.30 -6.54
C GLN A 383 -0.18 -6.69 -7.93
N VAL A 384 0.80 -7.19 -8.66
CA VAL A 384 1.10 -6.76 -10.03
C VAL A 384 -0.09 -6.96 -10.96
N LEU A 385 -0.76 -8.13 -10.88
CA LEU A 385 -1.96 -8.40 -11.69
C LEU A 385 -3.12 -7.47 -11.32
N MET A 386 -3.31 -7.18 -10.03
CA MET A 386 -4.34 -6.24 -9.58
C MET A 386 -4.09 -4.84 -10.16
N ILE A 387 -2.87 -4.33 -10.10
CA ILE A 387 -2.51 -3.04 -10.68
C ILE A 387 -2.77 -3.04 -12.21
N MET A 388 -2.49 -4.13 -12.92
CA MET A 388 -2.82 -4.24 -14.35
C MET A 388 -4.33 -4.16 -14.61
N LEU A 389 -5.15 -4.84 -13.81
CA LEU A 389 -6.60 -4.77 -13.92
C LEU A 389 -7.15 -3.37 -13.57
N GLU A 390 -6.51 -2.67 -12.64
CA GLU A 390 -6.81 -1.28 -12.29
C GLU A 390 -6.48 -0.29 -13.42
N TYR A 391 -5.38 -0.50 -14.15
CA TYR A 391 -5.06 0.30 -15.33
C TYR A 391 -6.18 0.26 -16.39
N PHE A 392 -6.84 -0.88 -16.52
CA PHE A 392 -7.94 -1.09 -17.44
C PHE A 392 -9.33 -0.82 -16.83
N ASP A 393 -9.38 -0.33 -15.60
CA ASP A 393 -10.62 -0.12 -14.82
C ASP A 393 -11.51 -1.37 -14.71
N PHE A 394 -10.90 -2.57 -14.72
CA PHE A 394 -11.62 -3.83 -14.58
C PHE A 394 -11.91 -4.15 -13.10
N GLN A 395 -12.70 -3.29 -12.46
CA GLN A 395 -13.01 -3.35 -11.03
C GLN A 395 -13.64 -4.68 -10.60
N SER A 396 -14.41 -5.34 -11.51
CA SER A 396 -15.01 -6.64 -11.21
C SER A 396 -13.99 -7.76 -11.03
N GLY A 397 -12.82 -7.68 -11.65
CA GLY A 397 -11.70 -8.58 -11.42
C GLY A 397 -11.03 -8.31 -10.08
N VAL A 398 -10.76 -7.04 -9.77
CA VAL A 398 -10.07 -6.61 -8.55
C VAL A 398 -10.80 -7.01 -7.29
N TRP A 399 -12.12 -6.72 -7.16
CA TRP A 399 -12.85 -7.07 -5.95
C TRP A 399 -12.95 -8.59 -5.72
N ARG A 400 -13.07 -9.40 -6.79
CA ARG A 400 -13.11 -10.86 -6.67
C ARG A 400 -11.78 -11.43 -6.21
N ILE A 401 -10.66 -10.87 -6.69
CA ILE A 401 -9.32 -11.24 -6.23
C ILE A 401 -9.21 -10.95 -4.73
N GLY A 402 -9.61 -9.75 -4.27
CA GLY A 402 -9.61 -9.40 -2.86
C GLY A 402 -10.48 -10.35 -2.02
N ALA A 403 -11.68 -10.68 -2.50
CA ALA A 403 -12.57 -11.63 -1.81
C ALA A 403 -11.94 -13.03 -1.70
N ILE A 404 -11.33 -13.55 -2.78
CA ILE A 404 -10.65 -14.85 -2.78
C ILE A 404 -9.44 -14.82 -1.83
N ALA A 405 -8.68 -13.71 -1.80
CA ALA A 405 -7.56 -13.55 -0.89
C ALA A 405 -8.00 -13.61 0.57
N VAL A 406 -9.07 -12.91 0.96
CA VAL A 406 -9.60 -12.94 2.34
C VAL A 406 -10.18 -14.30 2.68
N LEU A 407 -11.11 -14.80 1.88
CA LEU A 407 -11.81 -16.07 2.17
C LEU A 407 -10.85 -17.25 2.15
N GLY A 408 -9.91 -17.25 1.20
CA GLY A 408 -8.87 -18.27 1.11
C GLY A 408 -7.95 -18.28 2.34
N ASN A 409 -7.46 -17.07 2.74
CA ASN A 409 -6.61 -16.96 3.93
C ASN A 409 -7.36 -17.26 5.23
N LEU A 410 -8.63 -16.89 5.32
CA LEU A 410 -9.45 -17.23 6.48
C LEU A 410 -9.63 -18.75 6.60
N ALA A 411 -10.09 -19.42 5.54
CA ALA A 411 -10.37 -20.85 5.56
C ALA A 411 -9.09 -21.67 5.73
N LEU A 412 -8.07 -21.41 4.91
CA LEU A 412 -6.81 -22.17 4.94
C LEU A 412 -5.93 -21.80 6.12
N GLY A 413 -6.01 -20.55 6.62
CA GLY A 413 -5.34 -20.11 7.84
C GLY A 413 -5.92 -20.79 9.09
N LEU A 414 -7.24 -20.84 9.24
CA LEU A 414 -7.90 -21.59 10.32
C LEU A 414 -7.58 -23.10 10.23
N PHE A 415 -7.58 -23.67 9.03
CA PHE A 415 -7.20 -25.06 8.82
C PHE A 415 -5.74 -25.31 9.20
N SER A 416 -4.84 -24.39 8.88
CA SER A 416 -3.43 -24.44 9.27
C SER A 416 -3.26 -24.37 10.80
N LEU A 417 -4.03 -23.53 11.50
CA LEU A 417 -4.05 -23.49 12.97
C LEU A 417 -4.51 -24.84 13.56
N TYR A 418 -5.53 -25.45 12.97
CA TYR A 418 -6.04 -26.75 13.41
C TYR A 418 -5.01 -27.88 13.24
N LEU A 419 -4.26 -27.88 12.13
CA LEU A 419 -3.20 -28.87 11.85
C LEU A 419 -1.95 -28.68 12.73
N GLY A 420 -1.76 -27.50 13.33
CA GLY A 420 -0.66 -27.17 14.21
C GLY A 420 0.58 -26.61 13.52
N GLU A 421 1.66 -26.41 14.29
CA GLU A 421 2.84 -25.60 13.95
C GLU A 421 3.52 -25.97 12.63
N LYS A 422 3.58 -27.26 12.29
CA LYS A 422 4.22 -27.75 11.05
C LYS A 422 3.53 -27.27 9.77
N SER A 423 2.28 -26.83 9.88
CA SER A 423 1.49 -26.34 8.74
C SER A 423 1.47 -24.81 8.63
N TYR A 424 2.08 -24.07 9.58
CA TYR A 424 2.11 -22.63 9.55
C TYR A 424 2.85 -22.14 8.30
N GLY A 425 2.23 -21.17 7.61
CA GLY A 425 2.69 -20.68 6.31
C GLY A 425 2.03 -21.33 5.11
N PHE A 426 1.67 -22.63 5.18
CA PHE A 426 1.02 -23.29 4.03
C PHE A 426 -0.38 -22.73 3.73
N GLY A 427 -1.13 -22.30 4.77
CA GLY A 427 -2.41 -21.64 4.57
C GLY A 427 -2.29 -20.39 3.71
N PHE A 428 -1.33 -19.53 4.03
CA PHE A 428 -1.04 -18.32 3.26
C PHE A 428 -0.54 -18.64 1.83
N PHE A 429 0.37 -19.59 1.70
CA PHE A 429 0.87 -20.05 0.41
C PHE A 429 -0.24 -20.52 -0.53
N LEU A 430 -1.10 -21.43 -0.08
CA LEU A 430 -2.19 -21.97 -0.88
C LEU A 430 -3.25 -20.91 -1.21
N ALA A 431 -3.61 -20.05 -0.25
CA ALA A 431 -4.57 -18.99 -0.46
C ALA A 431 -4.09 -17.98 -1.52
N THR A 432 -2.83 -17.55 -1.43
CA THR A 432 -2.24 -16.62 -2.42
C THR A 432 -2.07 -17.29 -3.78
N ALA A 433 -1.73 -18.58 -3.85
CA ALA A 433 -1.66 -19.34 -5.08
C ALA A 433 -3.03 -19.43 -5.79
N LEU A 434 -4.10 -19.71 -5.04
CA LEU A 434 -5.48 -19.74 -5.59
C LEU A 434 -5.92 -18.36 -6.07
N ALA A 435 -5.65 -17.31 -5.30
CA ALA A 435 -5.95 -15.95 -5.70
C ALA A 435 -5.18 -15.53 -6.97
N LEU A 436 -3.89 -15.89 -7.07
CA LEU A 436 -3.06 -15.65 -8.25
C LEU A 436 -3.60 -16.39 -9.48
N ALA A 437 -3.94 -17.67 -9.35
CA ALA A 437 -4.53 -18.46 -10.43
C ALA A 437 -5.82 -17.82 -10.96
N TYR A 438 -6.68 -17.34 -10.06
CA TYR A 438 -7.86 -16.58 -10.45
C TYR A 438 -7.48 -15.24 -11.11
N GLY A 439 -6.51 -14.50 -10.58
CA GLY A 439 -6.04 -13.23 -11.13
C GLY A 439 -5.52 -13.37 -12.57
N ILE A 440 -4.70 -14.39 -12.83
CA ILE A 440 -4.23 -14.72 -14.19
C ILE A 440 -5.42 -15.02 -15.12
N ARG A 441 -6.38 -15.84 -14.66
CA ARG A 441 -7.59 -16.14 -15.44
C ARG A 441 -8.43 -14.90 -15.70
N ALA A 442 -8.57 -14.00 -14.74
CA ALA A 442 -9.31 -12.75 -14.88
C ALA A 442 -8.64 -11.82 -15.90
N LEU A 443 -7.32 -11.65 -15.83
CA LEU A 443 -6.55 -10.84 -16.79
C LEU A 443 -6.60 -11.44 -18.20
N MET A 444 -6.45 -12.76 -18.34
CA MET A 444 -6.58 -13.44 -19.65
C MET A 444 -7.97 -13.26 -20.25
N ARG A 445 -9.03 -13.35 -19.43
CA ARG A 445 -10.42 -13.14 -19.89
C ARG A 445 -10.61 -11.70 -20.38
N PHE A 446 -10.13 -10.74 -19.60
CA PHE A 446 -10.18 -9.33 -19.96
C PHE A 446 -9.41 -9.06 -21.26
N ALA A 447 -8.16 -9.52 -21.36
CA ALA A 447 -7.31 -9.33 -22.53
C ALA A 447 -7.91 -9.89 -23.82
N LYS A 448 -8.59 -11.06 -23.76
CA LYS A 448 -9.31 -11.64 -24.91
C LYS A 448 -10.48 -10.76 -25.37
N GLY A 449 -11.16 -10.11 -24.44
CA GLY A 449 -12.34 -9.28 -24.68
C GLY A 449 -12.11 -7.78 -24.55
N ILE A 450 -10.88 -7.27 -24.63
CA ILE A 450 -10.56 -5.87 -24.36
C ILE A 450 -11.41 -4.90 -25.17
N ASN A 451 -11.59 -5.15 -26.47
CA ASN A 451 -12.44 -4.32 -27.34
C ASN A 451 -13.88 -4.28 -26.84
N TYR A 452 -14.43 -5.42 -26.41
CA TYR A 452 -15.78 -5.48 -25.83
C TYR A 452 -15.87 -4.63 -24.55
N TYR A 453 -14.91 -4.74 -23.66
CA TYR A 453 -14.91 -3.98 -22.41
C TYR A 453 -14.72 -2.47 -22.62
N VAL A 454 -13.94 -2.08 -23.63
CA VAL A 454 -13.69 -0.67 -23.93
C VAL A 454 -14.86 -0.05 -24.71
N PHE A 455 -15.46 -0.75 -25.68
CA PHE A 455 -16.49 -0.17 -26.54
C PHE A 455 -17.92 -0.51 -26.13
N CYS A 456 -18.19 -1.70 -25.61
CA CYS A 456 -19.55 -2.20 -25.42
C CYS A 456 -19.96 -2.29 -23.94
N ALA A 457 -19.02 -2.48 -23.03
CA ALA A 457 -19.34 -2.65 -21.61
C ALA A 457 -19.62 -1.32 -20.88
N GLN A 458 -19.34 -0.18 -21.51
CA GLN A 458 -19.68 1.13 -20.94
C GLN A 458 -21.17 1.41 -21.19
N PRO A 459 -21.92 1.83 -20.15
CA PRO A 459 -23.33 2.14 -20.31
C PRO A 459 -23.51 3.34 -21.22
N VAL A 460 -24.31 3.17 -22.29
CA VAL A 460 -24.65 4.23 -23.25
C VAL A 460 -25.42 5.37 -22.56
N PHE A 461 -26.19 5.05 -21.53
CA PHE A 461 -26.88 6.00 -20.68
C PHE A 461 -26.39 5.82 -19.25
N TYR A 462 -25.69 6.80 -18.73
CA TYR A 462 -25.27 6.82 -17.34
C TYR A 462 -26.48 7.21 -16.49
N ARG A 463 -27.16 6.24 -15.88
CA ARG A 463 -28.02 6.52 -14.75
C ARG A 463 -27.10 6.67 -13.53
N ALA A 464 -26.94 7.89 -13.06
CA ALA A 464 -26.36 8.14 -11.76
C ALA A 464 -27.20 7.39 -10.72
N ASN A 465 -26.78 6.16 -10.37
CA ASN A 465 -27.35 5.48 -9.20
C ASN A 465 -26.95 6.34 -8.01
N ALA A 466 -27.93 7.05 -7.44
CA ALA A 466 -27.75 7.87 -6.25
C ALA A 466 -27.44 6.96 -5.04
N GLY A 467 -26.21 6.46 -4.97
CA GLY A 467 -25.68 5.74 -3.83
C GLY A 467 -25.69 6.62 -2.57
N ILE A 468 -25.51 6.00 -1.40
CA ILE A 468 -25.52 6.72 -0.10
C ILE A 468 -24.54 7.89 -0.11
N PHE A 469 -23.31 7.70 -0.62
CA PHE A 469 -22.28 8.73 -0.68
C PHE A 469 -22.65 9.90 -1.59
N GLN A 470 -23.33 9.64 -2.72
CA GLN A 470 -23.82 10.70 -3.59
C GLN A 470 -24.96 11.48 -2.93
N LYS A 471 -25.86 10.81 -2.20
CA LYS A 471 -26.92 11.48 -1.43
C LYS A 471 -26.35 12.38 -0.33
N ILE A 472 -25.32 11.90 0.38
CA ILE A 472 -24.62 12.69 1.40
C ILE A 472 -23.97 13.92 0.78
N ALA A 473 -23.25 13.74 -0.32
CA ALA A 473 -22.60 14.86 -1.01
C ALA A 473 -23.61 15.89 -1.54
N TYR A 474 -24.74 15.42 -2.09
CA TYR A 474 -25.84 16.29 -2.53
C TYR A 474 -26.52 17.01 -1.37
N TRP A 475 -26.67 16.34 -0.21
CA TRP A 475 -27.20 16.97 0.99
C TRP A 475 -26.27 18.07 1.54
N LEU A 476 -24.95 17.88 1.42
CA LEU A 476 -23.95 18.84 1.90
C LEU A 476 -23.80 20.08 0.97
N TYR A 477 -23.86 19.86 -0.35
CA TYR A 477 -23.45 20.88 -1.33
C TYR A 477 -24.50 21.20 -2.40
N GLY A 478 -25.61 20.48 -2.46
CA GLY A 478 -26.68 20.72 -3.43
C GLY A 478 -26.23 20.64 -4.87
N GLU A 479 -26.62 21.63 -5.68
CA GLU A 479 -26.27 21.72 -7.11
C GLU A 479 -24.84 22.24 -7.38
N GLU A 480 -24.12 22.66 -6.36
CA GLU A 480 -22.73 23.16 -6.50
C GLU A 480 -21.70 22.03 -6.69
N LEU A 481 -22.12 20.76 -6.54
CA LEU A 481 -21.24 19.61 -6.77
C LEU A 481 -20.67 19.66 -8.20
N PRO A 482 -19.35 19.43 -8.36
CA PRO A 482 -18.74 19.30 -9.67
C PRO A 482 -19.48 18.24 -10.48
N ASP A 483 -19.82 18.57 -11.73
CA ASP A 483 -20.44 17.62 -12.65
C ASP A 483 -19.45 16.52 -13.00
N LEU A 484 -19.57 15.37 -12.30
CA LEU A 484 -18.69 14.23 -12.49
C LEU A 484 -18.70 13.69 -13.92
N GLU A 485 -19.80 13.93 -14.66
CA GLU A 485 -19.89 13.56 -16.07
C GLU A 485 -18.98 14.42 -16.96
N ARG A 486 -18.74 15.68 -16.59
CA ARG A 486 -17.79 16.53 -17.32
C ARG A 486 -16.35 16.15 -17.06
N MET A 487 -16.04 15.67 -15.86
CA MET A 487 -14.69 15.21 -15.52
C MET A 487 -14.28 13.94 -16.27
N GLU A 488 -15.23 13.11 -16.71
CA GLU A 488 -14.94 11.88 -17.44
C GLU A 488 -14.93 12.02 -18.97
N LYS A 489 -15.62 13.05 -19.50
CA LYS A 489 -15.70 13.29 -20.94
C LYS A 489 -14.51 14.11 -21.49
N ALA A 490 -13.66 14.62 -20.62
CA ALA A 490 -12.44 15.36 -20.93
C ALA A 490 -11.20 14.46 -20.86
#